data_9c61165b76c0da289e5dfdd20f508a74
#
_entry.id   9c61165b76c0da289e5dfdd20f508a74
#
_cell.length_a   1.000
_cell.length_b   1.000
_cell.length_c   1.000
_cell.angle_alpha   90.00
_cell.angle_beta   90.00
_cell.angle_gamma   90.00
#
_symmetry.space_group_name_H-M   'P 1'
#
loop_
_entity.id
_entity.type
_entity.pdbx_description
1 polymer ?
#
loop_
_entity_poly.entity_id
_entity_poly.type
_entity_poly.pdbx_seq_one_letter_code
_entity_poly.pdbx_strand_id
1 'polypeptide(L)'
;TSAATTLFMIGTQPLFAGLFAYIFLKEKVGVTTSIACIVSLFGIFLMAYNDWYAGTFLGWIFGLFCSIGFAVFATTLRWQPDTPKFTTIIIAGITCSLFSMVMIILFTDSSSMPLQNILLSMFHGTLVGVGLILLSLGARYLPAAEFMLLSLTEVVFGVIWCWICLLYTSDAADELVG
;
A
#
# COMPACT_ATOMS: atom_id res chain seq x y z
N THR A 1 14.64 -0.52 -4.92
CA THR A 1 13.81 0.67 -5.12
C THR A 1 13.81 1.48 -3.84
N SER A 2 13.94 2.81 -3.90
CA SER A 2 13.87 3.63 -2.69
C SER A 2 12.46 3.65 -2.11
N ALA A 3 12.34 3.93 -0.80
CA ALA A 3 11.03 4.10 -0.15
C ALA A 3 10.20 5.22 -0.82
N ALA A 4 10.87 6.31 -1.22
CA ALA A 4 10.24 7.43 -1.90
C ALA A 4 9.62 7.04 -3.25
N THR A 5 10.32 6.22 -4.05
CA THR A 5 9.80 5.71 -5.33
C THR A 5 8.57 4.83 -5.11
N THR A 6 8.59 3.99 -4.09
CA THR A 6 7.44 3.13 -3.73
C THR A 6 6.24 3.97 -3.31
N LEU A 7 6.45 4.98 -2.47
CA LEU A 7 5.41 5.90 -2.04
C LEU A 7 4.81 6.71 -3.21
N PHE A 8 5.65 7.11 -4.19
CA PHE A 8 5.16 7.75 -5.40
C PHE A 8 4.22 6.84 -6.18
N MET A 9 4.57 5.56 -6.35
CA MET A 9 3.69 4.61 -7.03
C MET A 9 2.39 4.39 -6.27
N ILE A 10 2.42 4.23 -4.96
CA ILE A 10 1.23 4.13 -4.11
C ILE A 10 0.32 5.35 -4.28
N GLY A 11 0.91 6.54 -4.40
CA GLY A 11 0.18 7.79 -4.66
C GLY A 11 -0.64 7.82 -5.95
N THR A 12 -0.38 6.92 -6.90
CA THR A 12 -1.17 6.80 -8.12
C THR A 12 -2.48 6.02 -7.93
N GLN A 13 -2.66 5.31 -6.82
CA GLN A 13 -3.85 4.49 -6.53
C GLN A 13 -5.19 5.22 -6.71
N PRO A 14 -5.39 6.46 -6.22
CA PRO A 14 -6.66 7.16 -6.38
C PRO A 14 -7.03 7.43 -7.83
N LEU A 15 -6.04 7.65 -8.71
CA LEU A 15 -6.29 7.84 -10.14
C LEU A 15 -6.80 6.55 -10.79
N PHE A 16 -6.15 5.43 -10.52
CA PHE A 16 -6.61 4.13 -11.04
C PHE A 16 -7.96 3.74 -10.45
N ALA A 17 -8.18 3.98 -9.15
CA ALA A 17 -9.47 3.73 -8.52
C ALA A 17 -10.59 4.59 -9.13
N GLY A 18 -10.34 5.87 -9.37
CA GLY A 18 -11.27 6.77 -10.07
C GLY A 18 -11.57 6.31 -11.50
N LEU A 19 -10.54 5.89 -12.25
CA LEU A 19 -10.69 5.35 -13.59
C LEU A 19 -11.54 4.08 -13.61
N PHE A 20 -11.24 3.12 -12.73
CA PHE A 20 -11.99 1.87 -12.64
C PHE A 20 -13.42 2.08 -12.14
N ALA A 21 -13.62 2.97 -11.16
CA ALA A 21 -14.96 3.33 -10.71
C ALA A 21 -15.78 3.96 -11.83
N TYR A 22 -15.18 4.82 -12.65
CA TYR A 22 -15.84 5.38 -13.83
C TYR A 22 -16.22 4.31 -14.85
N ILE A 23 -15.32 3.39 -15.16
CA ILE A 23 -15.53 2.35 -16.19
C ILE A 23 -16.53 1.28 -15.71
N PHE A 24 -16.35 0.74 -14.50
CA PHE A 24 -17.09 -0.43 -14.01
C PHE A 24 -18.33 -0.07 -13.19
N LEU A 25 -18.26 0.97 -12.37
CA LEU A 25 -19.37 1.39 -11.51
C LEU A 25 -20.17 2.56 -12.10
N LYS A 26 -19.66 3.18 -13.19
CA LYS A 26 -20.22 4.41 -13.77
C LYS A 26 -20.31 5.56 -12.77
N GLU A 27 -19.49 5.54 -11.74
CA GLU A 27 -19.38 6.62 -10.77
C GLU A 27 -18.68 7.82 -11.43
N LYS A 28 -19.28 9.01 -11.29
CA LYS A 28 -18.65 10.25 -11.77
C LYS A 28 -17.67 10.74 -10.71
N VAL A 29 -16.40 10.85 -11.07
CA VAL A 29 -15.42 11.47 -10.21
C VAL A 29 -15.69 12.99 -10.17
N GLY A 30 -15.94 13.53 -8.99
CA GLY A 30 -16.17 14.95 -8.80
C GLY A 30 -14.94 15.80 -9.17
N VAL A 31 -15.16 17.03 -9.59
CA VAL A 31 -14.05 17.96 -9.92
C VAL A 31 -13.13 18.17 -8.72
N THR A 32 -13.70 18.31 -7.53
CA THR A 32 -12.94 18.46 -6.27
C THR A 32 -12.03 17.25 -6.03
N THR A 33 -12.56 16.04 -6.22
CA THR A 33 -11.80 14.79 -6.05
C THR A 33 -10.69 14.68 -7.08
N SER A 34 -10.94 15.07 -8.33
CA SER A 34 -9.92 15.09 -9.39
C SER A 34 -8.79 16.07 -9.07
N ILE A 35 -9.11 17.27 -8.59
CA ILE A 35 -8.12 18.25 -8.16
C ILE A 35 -7.31 17.71 -6.97
N ALA A 36 -7.96 17.11 -5.99
CA ALA A 36 -7.30 16.50 -4.83
C ALA A 36 -6.33 15.39 -5.26
N CYS A 37 -6.70 14.53 -6.21
CA CYS A 37 -5.83 13.50 -6.78
C CYS A 37 -4.57 14.12 -7.44
N ILE A 38 -4.75 15.17 -8.24
CA ILE A 38 -3.64 15.84 -8.92
C ILE A 38 -2.69 16.51 -7.90
N VAL A 39 -3.24 17.21 -6.92
CA VAL A 39 -2.45 17.86 -5.86
C VAL A 39 -1.67 16.83 -5.04
N SER A 40 -2.31 15.71 -4.68
CA SER A 40 -1.66 14.61 -3.95
C SER A 40 -0.51 14.01 -4.75
N LEU A 41 -0.71 13.74 -6.04
CA LEU A 41 0.34 13.26 -6.93
C LEU A 41 1.50 14.23 -7.03
N PHE A 42 1.21 15.50 -7.16
CA PHE A 42 2.26 16.54 -7.23
C PHE A 42 3.06 16.60 -5.93
N GLY A 43 2.39 16.52 -4.77
CA GLY A 43 3.06 16.45 -3.47
C GLY A 43 3.99 15.25 -3.34
N ILE A 44 3.51 14.06 -3.71
CA ILE A 44 4.30 12.83 -3.67
C ILE A 44 5.45 12.87 -4.69
N PHE A 45 5.20 13.44 -5.88
CA PHE A 45 6.26 13.66 -6.89
C PHE A 45 7.40 14.54 -6.36
N LEU A 46 7.07 15.64 -5.66
CA LEU A 46 8.08 16.48 -5.04
C LEU A 46 8.91 15.72 -3.99
N MET A 47 8.28 14.84 -3.21
CA MET A 47 8.99 14.01 -2.24
C MET A 47 9.93 13.00 -2.92
N ALA A 48 9.49 12.40 -4.02
CA ALA A 48 10.26 11.38 -4.74
C ALA A 48 11.30 11.96 -5.70
N TYR A 49 11.28 13.27 -5.98
CA TYR A 49 12.08 13.88 -7.04
C TYR A 49 13.60 13.67 -6.86
N ASN A 50 14.11 13.81 -5.64
CA ASN A 50 15.53 13.62 -5.36
C ASN A 50 15.98 12.16 -5.48
N ASP A 51 15.08 11.21 -5.23
CA ASP A 51 15.35 9.78 -5.25
C ASP A 51 14.94 9.11 -6.58
N TRP A 52 14.54 9.91 -7.57
CA TRP A 52 14.04 9.42 -8.86
C TRP A 52 15.04 8.49 -9.56
N TYR A 53 16.33 8.81 -9.49
CA TYR A 53 17.39 8.01 -10.10
C TYR A 53 17.82 6.80 -9.26
N ALA A 54 17.41 6.71 -8.01
CA ALA A 54 17.73 5.58 -7.13
C ALA A 54 16.83 4.36 -7.37
N GLY A 55 15.74 4.50 -8.11
CA GLY A 55 14.81 3.42 -8.45
C GLY A 55 15.28 2.60 -9.65
N THR A 56 15.05 1.28 -9.60
CA THR A 56 15.24 0.40 -10.76
C THR A 56 13.97 0.40 -11.62
N PHE A 57 14.11 0.26 -12.93
CA PHE A 57 12.98 0.15 -13.86
C PHE A 57 11.99 -0.97 -13.46
N LEU A 58 12.53 -2.10 -13.02
CA LEU A 58 11.73 -3.22 -12.53
C LEU A 58 10.91 -2.85 -11.27
N GLY A 59 11.51 -2.10 -10.35
CA GLY A 59 10.83 -1.59 -9.16
C GLY A 59 9.66 -0.66 -9.49
N TRP A 60 9.80 0.18 -10.51
CA TRP A 60 8.73 1.04 -11.00
C TRP A 60 7.57 0.23 -11.55
N ILE A 61 7.85 -0.80 -12.36
CA ILE A 61 6.84 -1.70 -12.90
C ILE A 61 6.08 -2.41 -11.78
N PHE A 62 6.78 -3.01 -10.81
CA PHE A 62 6.12 -3.69 -9.69
C PHE A 62 5.31 -2.73 -8.81
N GLY A 63 5.81 -1.52 -8.56
CA GLY A 63 5.07 -0.49 -7.82
C GLY A 63 3.78 -0.10 -8.54
N LEU A 64 3.81 0.04 -9.86
CA LEU A 64 2.63 0.33 -10.66
C LEU A 64 1.61 -0.82 -10.61
N PHE A 65 2.06 -2.07 -10.76
CA PHE A 65 1.18 -3.24 -10.61
C PHE A 65 0.54 -3.32 -9.23
N CYS A 66 1.29 -3.01 -8.17
CA CYS A 66 0.76 -2.95 -6.82
C CYS A 66 -0.36 -1.90 -6.71
N SER A 67 -0.13 -0.70 -7.25
CA SER A 67 -1.11 0.39 -7.24
C SER A 67 -2.37 0.06 -8.02
N ILE A 68 -2.23 -0.56 -9.19
CA ILE A 68 -3.36 -1.04 -10.00
C ILE A 68 -4.12 -2.13 -9.24
N GLY A 69 -3.41 -3.11 -8.67
CA GLY A 69 -4.01 -4.18 -7.89
C GLY A 69 -4.83 -3.66 -6.70
N PHE A 70 -4.30 -2.68 -5.98
CA PHE A 70 -5.01 -2.07 -4.86
C PHE A 70 -6.23 -1.26 -5.30
N ALA A 71 -6.14 -0.55 -6.43
CA ALA A 71 -7.26 0.16 -7.03
C ALA A 71 -8.37 -0.80 -7.50
N VAL A 72 -8.02 -1.94 -8.08
CA VAL A 72 -8.96 -3.01 -8.43
C VAL A 72 -9.63 -3.57 -7.18
N PHE A 73 -8.86 -3.84 -6.13
CA PHE A 73 -9.39 -4.30 -4.84
C PHE A 73 -10.43 -3.32 -4.29
N ALA A 74 -10.10 -2.02 -4.21
CA ALA A 74 -11.01 -0.99 -3.74
C ALA A 74 -12.29 -0.89 -4.57
N THR A 75 -12.16 -0.95 -5.90
CA THR A 75 -13.30 -0.91 -6.82
C THR A 75 -14.19 -2.15 -6.65
N THR A 76 -13.59 -3.33 -6.46
CA THR A 76 -14.33 -4.58 -6.22
C THR A 76 -15.10 -4.55 -4.90
N LEU A 77 -14.51 -4.01 -3.83
CA LEU A 77 -15.20 -3.82 -2.56
C LEU A 77 -16.45 -2.94 -2.69
N ARG A 78 -16.41 -1.99 -3.61
CA ARG A 78 -17.51 -1.07 -3.89
C ARG A 78 -18.55 -1.70 -4.80
N TRP A 79 -18.12 -2.49 -5.78
CA TRP A 79 -19.01 -3.12 -6.78
C TRP A 79 -20.00 -4.09 -6.15
N GLN A 80 -19.57 -4.84 -5.14
CA GLN A 80 -20.41 -5.83 -4.46
C GLN A 80 -20.58 -5.48 -2.98
N PRO A 81 -21.47 -4.50 -2.66
CA PRO A 81 -21.64 -4.05 -1.28
C PRO A 81 -22.19 -5.13 -0.36
N ASP A 82 -22.95 -6.09 -0.88
CA ASP A 82 -23.62 -7.16 -0.11
C ASP A 82 -22.74 -8.40 0.11
N THR A 83 -21.58 -8.49 -0.57
CA THR A 83 -20.66 -9.60 -0.36
C THR A 83 -20.00 -9.50 1.01
N PRO A 84 -19.89 -10.60 1.76
CA PRO A 84 -19.17 -10.62 3.03
C PRO A 84 -17.72 -10.15 2.84
N LYS A 85 -17.38 -8.97 3.36
CA LYS A 85 -16.06 -8.35 3.16
C LYS A 85 -14.91 -9.22 3.68
N PHE A 86 -15.18 -9.97 4.74
CA PHE A 86 -14.23 -10.94 5.30
C PHE A 86 -13.82 -12.02 4.29
N THR A 87 -14.75 -12.49 3.46
CA THR A 87 -14.45 -13.52 2.44
C THR A 87 -13.41 -13.03 1.44
N THR A 88 -13.54 -11.81 0.96
CA THR A 88 -12.58 -11.20 0.01
C THR A 88 -11.19 -11.10 0.63
N ILE A 89 -11.11 -10.65 1.89
CA ILE A 89 -9.83 -10.50 2.61
C ILE A 89 -9.19 -11.86 2.89
N ILE A 90 -9.98 -12.85 3.30
CA ILE A 90 -9.51 -14.22 3.56
C ILE A 90 -8.94 -14.83 2.28
N ILE A 91 -9.66 -14.73 1.16
CA ILE A 91 -9.21 -15.27 -0.13
C ILE A 91 -7.92 -14.55 -0.57
N ALA A 92 -7.87 -13.22 -0.46
CA ALA A 92 -6.66 -12.46 -0.78
C ALA A 92 -5.47 -12.88 0.11
N GLY A 93 -5.69 -13.04 1.41
CA GLY A 93 -4.67 -13.50 2.35
C GLY A 93 -4.15 -14.90 2.04
N ILE A 94 -5.04 -15.86 1.75
CA ILE A 94 -4.66 -17.22 1.37
C ILE A 94 -3.87 -17.21 0.05
N THR A 95 -4.35 -16.50 -0.96
CA THR A 95 -3.68 -16.40 -2.27
C THR A 95 -2.28 -15.80 -2.13
N CYS A 96 -2.16 -14.70 -1.36
CA CYS A 96 -0.88 -14.06 -1.09
C CYS A 96 0.09 -14.99 -0.33
N SER A 97 -0.41 -15.73 0.67
CA SER A 97 0.39 -16.69 1.43
C SER A 97 0.89 -17.83 0.56
N LEU A 98 0.03 -18.41 -0.29
CA LEU A 98 0.41 -19.48 -1.21
C LEU A 98 1.44 -18.99 -2.23
N PHE A 99 1.23 -17.80 -2.80
CA PHE A 99 2.19 -17.20 -3.73
C PHE A 99 3.54 -16.96 -3.06
N SER A 100 3.56 -16.39 -1.86
CA SER A 100 4.79 -16.15 -1.09
C SER A 100 5.51 -17.45 -0.75
N MET A 101 4.77 -18.50 -0.39
CA MET A 101 5.34 -19.82 -0.11
C MET A 101 6.03 -20.40 -1.36
N VAL A 102 5.39 -20.30 -2.51
CA VAL A 102 5.99 -20.76 -3.79
C VAL A 102 7.25 -19.96 -4.11
N MET A 103 7.23 -18.63 -3.92
CA MET A 103 8.40 -17.78 -4.15
C MET A 103 9.57 -18.12 -3.22
N ILE A 104 9.30 -18.38 -1.95
CA ILE A 104 10.34 -18.80 -0.99
C ILE A 104 10.97 -20.14 -1.44
N ILE A 105 10.15 -21.12 -1.83
CA ILE A 105 10.65 -22.45 -2.27
C ILE A 105 11.50 -22.33 -3.53
N LEU A 106 11.13 -21.45 -4.47
CA LEU A 106 11.81 -21.35 -5.77
C LEU A 106 13.07 -20.47 -5.73
N PHE A 107 13.13 -19.46 -4.86
CA PHE A 107 14.15 -18.41 -4.93
C PHE A 107 14.96 -18.23 -3.64
N THR A 108 14.62 -18.94 -2.56
CA THR A 108 15.32 -18.78 -1.28
C THR A 108 16.00 -20.09 -0.90
N ASP A 109 17.34 -20.04 -0.72
CA ASP A 109 18.04 -21.16 -0.11
C ASP A 109 17.55 -21.34 1.34
N SER A 110 17.32 -22.61 1.72
CA SER A 110 16.71 -23.03 3.00
C SER A 110 17.56 -22.70 4.22
N SER A 111 17.91 -21.44 4.43
CA SER A 111 18.45 -21.00 5.70
C SER A 111 17.30 -20.83 6.69
N SER A 112 17.38 -21.51 7.83
CA SER A 112 16.39 -21.46 8.91
C SER A 112 16.10 -20.00 9.29
N MET A 113 14.87 -19.54 9.07
CA MET A 113 14.45 -18.21 9.51
C MET A 113 14.45 -18.17 11.05
N PRO A 114 15.11 -17.18 11.67
CA PRO A 114 15.05 -17.00 13.12
C PRO A 114 13.59 -16.90 13.58
N LEU A 115 13.27 -17.54 14.71
CA LEU A 115 11.92 -17.51 15.28
C LEU A 115 11.40 -16.07 15.49
N GLN A 116 12.30 -15.17 15.85
CA GLN A 116 11.98 -13.74 16.03
C GLN A 116 11.41 -13.12 14.75
N ASN A 117 11.98 -13.42 13.57
CA ASN A 117 11.50 -12.88 12.31
C ASN A 117 10.12 -13.45 11.95
N ILE A 118 9.86 -14.71 12.29
CA ILE A 118 8.55 -15.33 12.10
C ILE A 118 7.51 -14.64 12.98
N LEU A 119 7.79 -14.44 14.27
CA LEU A 119 6.87 -13.78 15.19
C LEU A 119 6.58 -12.33 14.78
N LEU A 120 7.60 -11.57 14.38
CA LEU A 120 7.43 -10.20 13.89
C LEU A 120 6.58 -10.17 12.61
N SER A 121 6.81 -11.10 11.68
CA SER A 121 6.01 -11.19 10.45
C SER A 121 4.55 -11.56 10.74
N MET A 122 4.29 -12.46 11.68
CA MET A 122 2.92 -12.80 12.11
C MET A 122 2.23 -11.60 12.77
N PHE A 123 2.92 -10.88 13.63
CA PHE A 123 2.40 -9.67 14.26
C PHE A 123 2.07 -8.59 13.22
N HIS A 124 3.00 -8.32 12.30
CA HIS A 124 2.79 -7.39 11.19
C HIS A 124 1.59 -7.80 10.32
N GLY A 125 1.54 -9.08 9.90
CA GLY A 125 0.44 -9.60 9.10
C GLY A 125 -0.92 -9.48 9.78
N THR A 126 -0.97 -9.66 11.12
CA THR A 126 -2.19 -9.48 11.90
C THR A 126 -2.65 -8.02 11.89
N LEU A 127 -1.73 -7.07 12.09
CA LEU A 127 -2.03 -5.64 12.05
C LEU A 127 -2.55 -5.21 10.67
N VAL A 128 -1.89 -5.66 9.61
CA VAL A 128 -2.33 -5.39 8.23
C VAL A 128 -3.70 -6.00 7.98
N GLY A 129 -3.95 -7.22 8.41
CA GLY A 129 -5.24 -7.89 8.28
C GLY A 129 -6.38 -7.13 8.97
N VAL A 130 -6.17 -6.68 10.19
CA VAL A 130 -7.13 -5.82 10.92
C VAL A 130 -7.36 -4.50 10.18
N GLY A 131 -6.29 -3.86 9.70
CA GLY A 131 -6.37 -2.63 8.90
C GLY A 131 -7.21 -2.82 7.62
N LEU A 132 -6.98 -3.90 6.88
CA LEU A 132 -7.75 -4.23 5.67
C LEU A 132 -9.23 -4.51 5.96
N ILE A 133 -9.54 -5.13 7.10
CA ILE A 133 -10.93 -5.34 7.55
C ILE A 133 -11.61 -3.99 7.78
N LEU A 134 -10.98 -3.11 8.55
CA LEU A 134 -11.52 -1.78 8.84
C LEU A 134 -11.66 -0.95 7.56
N LEU A 135 -10.66 -1.00 6.70
CA LEU A 135 -10.66 -0.37 5.38
C LEU A 135 -11.84 -0.87 4.54
N SER A 136 -12.07 -2.18 4.50
CA SER A 136 -13.17 -2.79 3.74
C SER A 136 -14.55 -2.41 4.28
N LEU A 137 -14.68 -2.24 5.58
CA LEU A 137 -15.92 -1.75 6.20
C LEU A 137 -16.19 -0.29 5.83
N GLY A 138 -15.14 0.54 5.73
CA GLY A 138 -15.24 1.94 5.31
C GLY A 138 -15.54 2.12 3.82
N ALA A 139 -15.05 1.23 2.96
CA ALA A 139 -15.16 1.34 1.50
C ALA A 139 -16.58 1.49 0.95
N ARG A 140 -17.60 1.03 1.66
CA ARG A 140 -19.00 1.14 1.24
C ARG A 140 -19.60 2.54 1.40
N TYR A 141 -18.99 3.39 2.21
CA TYR A 141 -19.53 4.71 2.54
C TYR A 141 -19.01 5.84 1.65
N LEU A 142 -17.94 5.58 0.88
CA LEU A 142 -17.25 6.58 0.06
C LEU A 142 -17.09 6.11 -1.39
N PRO A 143 -17.11 7.03 -2.37
CA PRO A 143 -16.70 6.74 -3.74
C PRO A 143 -15.27 6.20 -3.76
N ALA A 144 -14.95 5.30 -4.72
CA ALA A 144 -13.66 4.59 -4.74
C ALA A 144 -12.46 5.54 -4.80
N ALA A 145 -12.54 6.63 -5.55
CA ALA A 145 -11.47 7.62 -5.63
C ALA A 145 -11.24 8.37 -4.30
N GLU A 146 -12.32 8.76 -3.61
CA GLU A 146 -12.24 9.46 -2.32
C GLU A 146 -11.71 8.53 -1.22
N PHE A 147 -12.16 7.28 -1.23
CA PHE A 147 -11.66 6.25 -0.35
C PHE A 147 -10.14 6.03 -0.51
N MET A 148 -9.66 5.99 -1.76
CA MET A 148 -8.22 5.88 -2.02
C MET A 148 -7.44 7.16 -1.68
N LEU A 149 -8.04 8.35 -1.80
CA LEU A 149 -7.42 9.58 -1.33
C LEU A 149 -7.22 9.57 0.20
N LEU A 150 -8.20 9.06 0.95
CA LEU A 150 -8.04 8.90 2.40
C LEU A 150 -6.92 7.90 2.73
N SER A 151 -6.76 6.85 1.93
CA SER A 151 -5.66 5.88 2.12
C SER A 151 -4.28 6.52 1.95
N LEU A 152 -4.15 7.64 1.23
CA LEU A 152 -2.88 8.37 1.13
C LEU A 152 -2.41 8.98 2.46
N THR A 153 -3.25 9.05 3.48
CA THR A 153 -2.80 9.41 4.83
C THR A 153 -1.76 8.41 5.34
N GLU A 154 -1.80 7.16 4.88
CA GLU A 154 -0.78 6.14 5.14
C GLU A 154 0.61 6.61 4.70
N VAL A 155 0.73 7.27 3.56
CA VAL A 155 2.00 7.81 3.06
C VAL A 155 2.56 8.84 4.04
N VAL A 156 1.72 9.75 4.54
CA VAL A 156 2.13 10.80 5.48
C VAL A 156 2.59 10.17 6.82
N PHE A 157 1.76 9.29 7.37
CA PHE A 157 2.10 8.59 8.62
C PHE A 157 3.31 7.67 8.44
N GLY A 158 3.45 7.00 7.29
CA GLY A 158 4.61 6.16 6.99
C GLY A 158 5.91 6.95 7.02
N VAL A 159 5.95 8.13 6.41
CA VAL A 159 7.13 9.02 6.47
C VAL A 159 7.43 9.46 7.90
N ILE A 160 6.41 9.88 8.66
CA ILE A 160 6.56 10.29 10.07
C ILE A 160 7.11 9.14 10.91
N TRP A 161 6.58 7.93 10.77
CA TRP A 161 7.05 6.75 11.48
C TRP A 161 8.50 6.40 11.12
N CYS A 162 8.83 6.39 9.83
CA CYS A 162 10.20 6.16 9.38
C CYS A 162 11.15 7.20 9.99
N TRP A 163 10.75 8.46 10.02
CA TRP A 163 11.56 9.53 10.59
C TRP A 163 11.79 9.34 12.10
N ILE A 164 10.72 9.08 12.87
CA ILE A 164 10.80 8.83 14.31
C ILE A 164 11.66 7.58 14.60
N CYS A 165 11.40 6.47 13.92
CA CYS A 165 12.12 5.22 14.18
C CYS A 165 13.60 5.30 13.78
N LEU A 166 13.91 5.93 12.63
CA LEU A 166 15.29 6.02 12.16
C LEU A 166 16.13 7.02 12.98
N LEU A 167 15.56 8.16 13.37
CA LEU A 167 16.27 9.10 14.24
C LEU A 167 16.54 8.49 15.62
N TYR A 168 15.54 7.84 16.21
CA TYR A 168 15.68 7.24 17.53
C TYR A 168 16.70 6.10 17.55
N THR A 169 16.81 5.32 16.47
CA THR A 169 17.81 4.24 16.35
C THR A 169 19.21 4.78 16.04
N SER A 170 19.32 5.90 15.31
CA SER A 170 20.61 6.54 15.04
C SER A 170 21.22 7.14 16.32
N ASP A 171 20.43 7.88 17.08
CA ASP A 171 20.88 8.47 18.36
C ASP A 171 21.30 7.37 19.37
N ALA A 172 20.56 6.27 19.45
CA ALA A 172 20.89 5.14 20.30
C ALA A 172 22.16 4.37 19.84
N ALA A 173 22.45 4.36 18.52
CA ALA A 173 23.66 3.75 17.99
C ALA A 173 24.90 4.62 18.26
N ASP A 174 24.78 5.94 18.20
CA ASP A 174 25.85 6.88 18.48
C ASP A 174 26.22 6.91 19.99
N GLU A 175 25.25 6.72 20.90
CA GLU A 175 25.51 6.58 22.34
C GLU A 175 26.21 5.27 22.71
N LEU A 176 26.11 4.21 21.90
CA LEU A 176 26.78 2.92 22.13
C LEU A 176 28.22 2.87 21.59
N VAL A 177 28.61 3.81 20.75
CA VAL A 177 29.94 3.89 20.10
C VAL A 177 30.84 4.96 20.76
N GLY A 178 30.31 5.83 21.63
CA GLY A 178 31.04 6.82 22.43
C GLY A 178 31.44 6.27 23.77
#